data_f8632504b52fd69a74b2cd3dfe58d9b6
#
_entry.id   f8632504b52fd69a74b2cd3dfe58d9b6
#
_cell.length_a   1.000
_cell.length_b   1.000
_cell.length_c   1.000
_cell.angle_alpha   90.00
_cell.angle_beta   90.00
_cell.angle_gamma   90.00
#
_symmetry.space_group_name_H-M   'P 1'
#
loop_
_entity.id
_entity.type
_entity.pdbx_description
1 polymer ?
#
loop_
_entity_poly.entity_id
_entity_poly.type
_entity_poly.pdbx_seq_one_letter_code
_entity_poly.pdbx_strand_id
1 'polypeptide(L)'
;MIMSMMVHFSIIHEVLYNFLKIFLFVWYIVTAIPYFVMGKKAGYRHAWIAFIPLGKIYIALKLPHREFRIFRFHTKQRLYLFTTLIVVGIVFHVISFPFKVLLFFPSQSPIDDILSFIILCISIIAFIYYCIYAVITRRMNYDLLKTYKMDKYTTWAPIANIFCPSVMVVFSFIIMNREPEYGFGGFYEE
;
A
#
# COMPACT_ATOMS: atom_id res chain seq x y z
N MET A 1 21.10 -11.55 39.01
CA MET A 1 20.58 -10.25 38.62
C MET A 1 20.49 -10.08 37.07
N ILE A 2 21.58 -10.28 36.32
CA ILE A 2 21.58 -10.13 34.82
C ILE A 2 20.61 -11.09 34.14
N MET A 3 20.58 -12.38 34.57
CA MET A 3 19.69 -13.39 33.97
C MET A 3 18.19 -13.08 34.21
N SER A 4 17.84 -12.54 35.37
CA SER A 4 16.47 -12.06 35.66
C SER A 4 16.08 -10.86 34.78
N MET A 5 16.98 -9.93 34.53
CA MET A 5 16.74 -8.79 33.62
C MET A 5 16.53 -9.27 32.17
N MET A 6 17.30 -10.24 31.69
CA MET A 6 17.14 -10.78 30.34
C MET A 6 15.78 -11.48 30.15
N VAL A 7 15.33 -12.24 31.16
CA VAL A 7 14.00 -12.90 31.13
C VAL A 7 12.88 -11.85 31.09
N HIS A 8 12.94 -10.81 31.92
CA HIS A 8 11.95 -9.75 31.90
C HIS A 8 11.91 -8.99 30.56
N PHE A 9 13.08 -8.71 29.98
CA PHE A 9 13.17 -8.05 28.68
C PHE A 9 12.57 -8.91 27.56
N SER A 10 12.81 -10.22 27.56
CA SER A 10 12.22 -11.16 26.61
C SER A 10 10.70 -11.20 26.71
N ILE A 11 10.16 -11.26 27.93
CA ILE A 11 8.70 -11.29 28.16
C ILE A 11 8.06 -9.97 27.67
N ILE A 12 8.65 -8.82 28.01
CA ILE A 12 8.13 -7.50 27.56
C ILE A 12 8.15 -7.42 26.03
N HIS A 13 9.22 -7.85 25.39
CA HIS A 13 9.32 -7.87 23.94
C HIS A 13 8.24 -8.76 23.29
N GLU A 14 8.00 -9.95 23.84
CA GLU A 14 6.97 -10.87 23.33
C GLU A 14 5.55 -10.29 23.48
N VAL A 15 5.25 -9.73 24.64
CA VAL A 15 3.96 -9.07 24.89
C VAL A 15 3.74 -7.89 23.94
N LEU A 16 4.75 -7.03 23.78
CA LEU A 16 4.69 -5.89 22.87
C LEU A 16 4.50 -6.33 21.42
N TYR A 17 5.22 -7.37 21.01
CA TYR A 17 5.11 -7.93 19.65
C TYR A 17 3.72 -8.50 19.35
N ASN A 18 3.15 -9.25 20.30
CA ASN A 18 1.79 -9.79 20.16
C ASN A 18 0.73 -8.69 20.17
N PHE A 19 0.88 -7.67 21.02
CA PHE A 19 0.02 -6.50 21.03
C PHE A 19 0.07 -5.77 19.69
N LEU A 20 1.27 -5.56 19.13
CA LEU A 20 1.43 -4.90 17.83
C LEU A 20 0.76 -5.68 16.69
N LYS A 21 0.86 -7.01 16.68
CA LYS A 21 0.17 -7.86 15.69
C LYS A 21 -1.34 -7.70 15.76
N ILE A 22 -1.92 -7.75 16.96
CA ILE A 22 -3.37 -7.58 17.17
C ILE A 22 -3.77 -6.18 16.71
N PHE A 23 -3.03 -5.15 17.09
CA PHE A 23 -3.28 -3.77 16.69
C PHE A 23 -3.25 -3.61 15.15
N LEU A 24 -2.25 -4.17 14.46
CA LEU A 24 -2.15 -4.12 13.01
C LEU A 24 -3.30 -4.86 12.32
N PHE A 25 -3.73 -5.98 12.88
CA PHE A 25 -4.87 -6.72 12.36
C PHE A 25 -6.18 -5.93 12.49
N VAL A 26 -6.45 -5.38 13.68
CA VAL A 26 -7.62 -4.52 13.92
C VAL A 26 -7.57 -3.29 13.01
N TRP A 27 -6.41 -2.64 12.92
CA TRP A 27 -6.20 -1.49 12.04
C TRP A 27 -6.48 -1.82 10.57
N TYR A 28 -6.05 -3.01 10.13
CA TYR A 28 -6.34 -3.47 8.77
C TYR A 28 -7.85 -3.58 8.53
N ILE A 29 -8.60 -4.22 9.45
CA ILE A 29 -10.06 -4.36 9.36
C ILE A 29 -10.73 -2.98 9.33
N VAL A 30 -10.37 -2.10 10.25
CA VAL A 30 -10.93 -0.74 10.32
C VAL A 30 -10.72 0.00 8.99
N THR A 31 -9.53 -0.07 8.42
CA THR A 31 -9.23 0.58 7.13
C THR A 31 -9.89 -0.08 5.93
N ALA A 32 -10.38 -1.32 6.04
CA ALA A 32 -11.10 -2.02 4.98
C ALA A 32 -12.60 -1.63 4.92
N ILE A 33 -13.19 -1.21 6.06
CA ILE A 33 -14.61 -0.85 6.15
C ILE A 33 -15.04 0.18 5.11
N PRO A 34 -14.36 1.32 4.93
CA PRO A 34 -14.76 2.31 3.93
C PRO A 34 -14.83 1.72 2.51
N TYR A 35 -13.84 0.92 2.14
CA TYR A 35 -13.79 0.30 0.80
C TYR A 35 -14.90 -0.74 0.61
N PHE A 36 -15.23 -1.50 1.64
CA PHE A 36 -16.40 -2.39 1.63
C PHE A 36 -17.69 -1.63 1.40
N VAL A 37 -17.92 -0.54 2.15
CA VAL A 37 -19.13 0.29 2.05
C VAL A 37 -19.22 0.94 0.67
N MET A 38 -18.11 1.52 0.17
CA MET A 38 -18.04 2.10 -1.17
C MET A 38 -18.32 1.07 -2.25
N GLY A 39 -17.70 -0.10 -2.17
CA GLY A 39 -17.93 -1.19 -3.12
C GLY A 39 -19.37 -1.67 -3.11
N LYS A 40 -19.99 -1.85 -1.93
CA LYS A 40 -21.40 -2.24 -1.80
C LYS A 40 -22.34 -1.20 -2.38
N LYS A 41 -22.13 0.09 -2.10
CA LYS A 41 -22.95 1.20 -2.62
C LYS A 41 -22.80 1.37 -4.14
N ALA A 42 -21.62 1.08 -4.68
CA ALA A 42 -21.38 1.08 -6.10
C ALA A 42 -22.08 -0.09 -6.84
N GLY A 43 -22.56 -1.10 -6.12
CA GLY A 43 -23.19 -2.29 -6.71
C GLY A 43 -22.22 -3.45 -6.97
N TYR A 44 -20.98 -3.36 -6.42
CA TYR A 44 -20.00 -4.43 -6.60
C TYR A 44 -20.38 -5.69 -5.81
N ARG A 45 -20.62 -6.80 -6.51
CA ARG A 45 -21.11 -8.07 -5.92
C ARG A 45 -20.18 -8.64 -4.84
N HIS A 46 -18.88 -8.50 -5.02
CA HIS A 46 -17.87 -9.05 -4.14
C HIS A 46 -17.17 -7.98 -3.26
N ALA A 47 -17.92 -6.98 -2.77
CA ALA A 47 -17.36 -5.92 -1.92
C ALA A 47 -16.63 -6.45 -0.68
N TRP A 48 -17.02 -7.63 -0.15
CA TRP A 48 -16.38 -8.29 0.98
C TRP A 48 -14.89 -8.61 0.79
N ILE A 49 -14.43 -8.66 -0.47
CA ILE A 49 -13.00 -8.80 -0.80
C ILE A 49 -12.14 -7.70 -0.14
N ALA A 50 -12.72 -6.54 0.23
CA ALA A 50 -12.02 -5.49 0.98
C ALA A 50 -11.32 -6.01 2.25
N PHE A 51 -11.86 -7.03 2.89
CA PHE A 51 -11.31 -7.62 4.11
C PHE A 51 -10.20 -8.65 3.88
N ILE A 52 -9.99 -9.08 2.63
CA ILE A 52 -8.86 -9.95 2.26
C ILE A 52 -7.60 -9.08 2.09
N PRO A 53 -6.41 -9.57 2.48
CA PRO A 53 -5.16 -8.88 2.18
C PRO A 53 -5.10 -8.41 0.72
N LEU A 54 -4.73 -7.15 0.49
CA LEU A 54 -4.75 -6.47 -0.81
C LEU A 54 -6.15 -6.19 -1.41
N GLY A 55 -7.22 -6.78 -0.88
CA GLY A 55 -8.58 -6.62 -1.42
C GLY A 55 -9.09 -5.18 -1.38
N LYS A 56 -8.75 -4.39 -0.34
CA LYS A 56 -9.09 -2.96 -0.29
C LYS A 56 -8.47 -2.17 -1.45
N ILE A 57 -7.26 -2.53 -1.86
CA ILE A 57 -6.56 -1.90 -2.99
C ILE A 57 -7.24 -2.31 -4.30
N TYR A 58 -7.60 -3.58 -4.43
CA TYR A 58 -8.34 -4.08 -5.58
C TYR A 58 -9.65 -3.30 -5.79
N ILE A 59 -10.43 -3.10 -4.72
CA ILE A 59 -11.67 -2.31 -4.77
C ILE A 59 -11.37 -0.85 -5.11
N ALA A 60 -10.37 -0.24 -4.46
CA ALA A 60 -9.96 1.14 -4.74
C ALA A 60 -9.55 1.36 -6.20
N LEU A 61 -9.00 0.35 -6.86
CA LEU A 61 -8.64 0.39 -8.27
C LEU A 61 -9.84 0.21 -9.20
N LYS A 62 -10.82 -0.61 -8.80
CA LYS A 62 -12.02 -0.87 -9.60
C LYS A 62 -13.06 0.25 -9.52
N LEU A 63 -13.23 0.89 -8.37
CA LEU A 63 -14.24 1.92 -8.15
C LEU A 63 -14.19 3.08 -9.16
N PRO A 64 -13.04 3.64 -9.55
CA PRO A 64 -13.02 4.68 -10.56
C PRO A 64 -13.22 4.11 -11.97
N HIS A 65 -14.33 4.43 -12.64
CA HIS A 65 -14.63 4.03 -14.05
C HIS A 65 -13.83 4.80 -15.11
N ARG A 66 -12.82 5.56 -14.70
CA ARG A 66 -12.02 6.41 -15.61
C ARG A 66 -10.83 5.65 -16.15
N GLU A 67 -10.39 5.97 -17.37
CA GLU A 67 -9.14 5.47 -17.92
C GLU A 67 -7.96 5.93 -17.05
N PHE A 68 -7.04 5.00 -16.77
CA PHE A 68 -5.83 5.32 -16.03
C PHE A 68 -4.81 5.93 -16.98
N ARG A 69 -4.55 7.23 -16.79
CA ARG A 69 -3.64 7.99 -17.63
C ARG A 69 -2.50 8.55 -16.78
N ILE A 70 -1.27 8.12 -17.09
CA ILE A 70 -0.03 8.70 -16.54
C ILE A 70 0.83 9.14 -17.72
N PHE A 71 1.08 10.44 -17.87
CA PHE A 71 1.80 11.01 -19.03
C PHE A 71 1.22 10.53 -20.36
N ARG A 72 2.03 9.78 -21.15
CA ARG A 72 1.63 9.17 -22.42
C ARG A 72 1.08 7.76 -22.28
N PHE A 73 1.13 7.20 -21.08
CA PHE A 73 0.67 5.84 -20.83
C PHE A 73 -0.84 5.83 -20.56
N HIS A 74 -1.59 5.12 -21.38
CA HIS A 74 -3.03 4.90 -21.25
C HIS A 74 -3.27 3.40 -21.01
N THR A 75 -3.96 3.05 -19.94
CA THR A 75 -4.39 1.68 -19.75
C THR A 75 -5.79 1.63 -19.17
N LYS A 76 -6.63 0.76 -19.75
CA LYS A 76 -7.93 0.39 -19.17
C LYS A 76 -7.74 -0.63 -18.04
N GLN A 77 -6.62 -1.33 -18.04
CA GLN A 77 -6.33 -2.45 -17.14
C GLN A 77 -5.52 -1.99 -15.92
N ARG A 78 -6.09 -1.13 -15.09
CA ARG A 78 -5.47 -0.62 -13.85
C ARG A 78 -4.97 -1.73 -12.93
N LEU A 79 -5.76 -2.81 -12.86
CA LEU A 79 -5.46 -3.95 -12.01
C LEU A 79 -4.14 -4.63 -12.40
N TYR A 80 -3.92 -4.87 -13.70
CA TYR A 80 -2.68 -5.49 -14.19
C TYR A 80 -1.46 -4.66 -13.85
N LEU A 81 -1.52 -3.35 -14.07
CA LEU A 81 -0.41 -2.45 -13.76
C LEU A 81 -0.06 -2.48 -12.27
N PHE A 82 -1.06 -2.47 -11.40
CA PHE A 82 -0.83 -2.49 -9.96
C PHE A 82 -0.37 -3.88 -9.48
N THR A 83 -0.94 -4.96 -10.00
CA THR A 83 -0.51 -6.33 -9.68
C THR A 83 0.94 -6.55 -10.11
N THR A 84 1.31 -6.10 -11.31
CA THR A 84 2.70 -6.17 -11.80
C THR A 84 3.65 -5.44 -10.87
N LEU A 85 3.29 -4.23 -10.40
CA LEU A 85 4.11 -3.49 -9.45
C LEU A 85 4.30 -4.23 -8.13
N ILE A 86 3.22 -4.81 -7.56
CA ILE A 86 3.32 -5.59 -6.33
C ILE A 86 4.24 -6.79 -6.52
N VAL A 87 4.06 -7.55 -7.62
CA VAL A 87 4.88 -8.72 -7.91
C VAL A 87 6.35 -8.34 -8.07
N VAL A 88 6.64 -7.29 -8.84
CA VAL A 88 8.01 -6.76 -9.00
C VAL A 88 8.58 -6.34 -7.65
N GLY A 89 7.81 -5.67 -6.80
CA GLY A 89 8.25 -5.28 -5.45
C GLY A 89 8.57 -6.48 -4.57
N ILE A 90 7.73 -7.52 -4.56
CA ILE A 90 7.97 -8.74 -3.79
C ILE A 90 9.25 -9.45 -4.29
N VAL A 91 9.36 -9.66 -5.59
CA VAL A 91 10.54 -10.31 -6.21
C VAL A 91 11.80 -9.52 -5.86
N PHE A 92 11.77 -8.20 -5.99
CA PHE A 92 12.89 -7.34 -5.62
C PHE A 92 13.28 -7.48 -4.14
N HIS A 93 12.30 -7.51 -3.23
CA HIS A 93 12.55 -7.67 -1.79
C HIS A 93 13.14 -9.04 -1.46
N VAL A 94 12.64 -10.10 -2.09
CA VAL A 94 13.16 -11.47 -1.92
C VAL A 94 14.61 -11.56 -2.39
N ILE A 95 14.92 -11.00 -3.55
CA ILE A 95 16.29 -11.01 -4.10
C ILE A 95 17.24 -10.14 -3.24
N SER A 96 16.79 -8.99 -2.77
CA SER A 96 17.64 -8.07 -1.99
C SER A 96 17.84 -8.51 -0.53
N PHE A 97 16.99 -9.39 0.00
CA PHE A 97 17.04 -9.83 1.39
C PHE A 97 18.38 -10.47 1.79
N PRO A 98 18.94 -11.46 1.06
CA PRO A 98 20.21 -12.09 1.44
C PRO A 98 21.36 -11.09 1.48
N PHE A 99 21.42 -10.11 0.57
CA PHE A 99 22.46 -9.08 0.57
C PHE A 99 22.38 -8.17 1.81
N LYS A 100 21.15 -7.86 2.29
CA LYS A 100 20.96 -7.10 3.52
C LYS A 100 21.37 -7.89 4.77
N VAL A 101 21.11 -9.19 4.78
CA VAL A 101 21.52 -10.08 5.88
C VAL A 101 23.04 -10.16 5.98
N LEU A 102 23.74 -10.27 4.85
CA LEU A 102 25.21 -10.30 4.82
C LEU A 102 25.85 -9.05 5.43
N LEU A 103 25.19 -7.88 5.36
CA LEU A 103 25.67 -6.66 6.03
C LEU A 103 25.70 -6.74 7.55
N PHE A 104 24.90 -7.60 8.17
CA PHE A 104 24.90 -7.79 9.62
C PHE A 104 26.09 -8.63 10.12
N PHE A 105 26.84 -9.27 9.21
CA PHE A 105 28.01 -10.08 9.53
C PHE A 105 29.25 -9.47 8.86
N PRO A 106 29.76 -8.32 9.35
CA PRO A 106 30.93 -7.69 8.75
C PRO A 106 32.13 -8.62 8.87
N SER A 107 32.67 -9.05 7.77
CA SER A 107 33.94 -9.75 7.67
C SER A 107 34.98 -8.70 7.22
N GLN A 108 36.13 -8.64 7.85
CA GLN A 108 37.21 -7.74 7.44
C GLN A 108 37.91 -8.32 6.19
N SER A 109 37.21 -8.38 5.07
CA SER A 109 37.74 -8.95 3.83
C SER A 109 37.51 -7.99 2.65
N PRO A 110 38.32 -8.06 1.57
CA PRO A 110 38.12 -7.28 0.35
C PRO A 110 36.73 -7.47 -0.30
N ILE A 111 36.03 -8.53 0.10
CA ILE A 111 34.65 -8.83 -0.35
C ILE A 111 33.68 -7.77 0.19
N ASP A 112 33.99 -7.09 1.28
CA ASP A 112 33.10 -6.08 1.91
C ASP A 112 32.93 -4.84 1.01
N ASP A 113 33.95 -4.45 0.27
CA ASP A 113 33.87 -3.31 -0.66
C ASP A 113 32.95 -3.65 -1.84
N ILE A 114 33.07 -4.86 -2.39
CA ILE A 114 32.20 -5.35 -3.48
C ILE A 114 30.76 -5.46 -2.99
N LEU A 115 30.55 -6.01 -1.79
CA LEU A 115 29.23 -6.15 -1.18
C LEU A 115 28.58 -4.77 -0.95
N SER A 116 29.33 -3.80 -0.45
CA SER A 116 28.87 -2.41 -0.24
C SER A 116 28.45 -1.77 -1.57
N PHE A 117 29.20 -1.99 -2.64
CA PHE A 117 28.84 -1.48 -3.97
C PHE A 117 27.54 -2.12 -4.49
N ILE A 118 27.37 -3.44 -4.34
CA ILE A 118 26.16 -4.16 -4.73
C ILE A 118 24.95 -3.61 -3.97
N ILE A 119 25.09 -3.37 -2.66
CA ILE A 119 24.01 -2.83 -1.83
C ILE A 119 23.65 -1.40 -2.23
N LEU A 120 24.64 -0.58 -2.60
CA LEU A 120 24.38 0.75 -3.14
C LEU A 120 23.55 0.67 -4.43
N CYS A 121 23.91 -0.21 -5.36
CA CYS A 121 23.14 -0.43 -6.59
C CYS A 121 21.70 -0.88 -6.29
N ILE A 122 21.52 -1.83 -5.38
CA ILE A 122 20.20 -2.31 -4.93
C ILE A 122 19.39 -1.15 -4.33
N SER A 123 20.02 -0.29 -3.55
CA SER A 123 19.36 0.86 -2.91
C SER A 123 18.88 1.90 -3.94
N ILE A 124 19.66 2.15 -4.97
CA ILE A 124 19.27 3.04 -6.07
C ILE A 124 18.06 2.46 -6.83
N ILE A 125 18.09 1.17 -7.16
CA ILE A 125 16.97 0.49 -7.82
C ILE A 125 15.71 0.54 -6.93
N ALA A 126 15.84 0.30 -5.62
CA ALA A 126 14.75 0.42 -4.67
C ALA A 126 14.16 1.84 -4.68
N PHE A 127 15.01 2.87 -4.66
CA PHE A 127 14.57 4.26 -4.69
C PHE A 127 13.75 4.56 -5.95
N ILE A 128 14.23 4.15 -7.13
CA ILE A 128 13.50 4.31 -8.40
C ILE A 128 12.14 3.59 -8.34
N TYR A 129 12.12 2.35 -7.84
CA TYR A 129 10.88 1.59 -7.66
C TYR A 129 9.88 2.33 -6.76
N TYR A 130 10.32 2.85 -5.60
CA TYR A 130 9.44 3.61 -4.70
C TYR A 130 8.94 4.91 -5.31
N CYS A 131 9.73 5.60 -6.12
CA CYS A 131 9.30 6.78 -6.87
C CYS A 131 8.17 6.43 -7.86
N ILE A 132 8.31 5.35 -8.62
CA ILE A 132 7.28 4.87 -9.55
C ILE A 132 6.01 4.48 -8.78
N TYR A 133 6.15 3.73 -7.70
CA TYR A 133 5.05 3.33 -6.84
C TYR A 133 4.28 4.54 -6.27
N ALA A 134 5.00 5.56 -5.80
CA ALA A 134 4.42 6.79 -5.27
C ALA A 134 3.60 7.54 -6.33
N VAL A 135 4.12 7.66 -7.57
CA VAL A 135 3.42 8.32 -8.68
C VAL A 135 2.12 7.58 -9.02
N ILE A 136 2.16 6.25 -9.08
CA ILE A 136 1.00 5.43 -9.41
C ILE A 136 -0.04 5.49 -8.29
N THR A 137 0.37 5.38 -7.03
CA THR A 137 -0.52 5.48 -5.86
C THR A 137 -1.15 6.87 -5.78
N ARG A 138 -0.38 7.93 -6.03
CA ARG A 138 -0.91 9.30 -6.11
C ARG A 138 -2.02 9.39 -7.16
N ARG A 139 -1.80 8.84 -8.34
CA ARG A 139 -2.80 8.88 -9.43
C ARG A 139 -4.05 8.08 -9.07
N MET A 140 -3.89 6.91 -8.47
CA MET A 140 -4.99 6.09 -7.99
C MET A 140 -5.87 6.84 -6.97
N ASN A 141 -5.25 7.46 -5.97
CA ASN A 141 -5.94 8.24 -4.95
C ASN A 141 -6.64 9.48 -5.53
N TYR A 142 -6.00 10.15 -6.51
CA TYR A 142 -6.61 11.25 -7.26
C TYR A 142 -7.90 10.80 -7.96
N ASP A 143 -7.85 9.70 -8.70
CA ASP A 143 -9.00 9.17 -9.43
C ASP A 143 -10.12 8.75 -8.47
N LEU A 144 -9.78 8.14 -7.33
CA LEU A 144 -10.74 7.76 -6.30
C LEU A 144 -11.48 8.99 -5.73
N LEU A 145 -10.75 10.01 -5.30
CA LEU A 145 -11.36 11.24 -4.76
C LEU A 145 -12.22 11.94 -5.78
N LYS A 146 -11.79 11.99 -7.05
CA LYS A 146 -12.54 12.61 -8.13
C LYS A 146 -13.84 11.87 -8.43
N THR A 147 -13.84 10.53 -8.38
CA THR A 147 -15.03 9.70 -8.55
C THR A 147 -16.12 10.01 -7.51
N TYR A 148 -15.71 10.41 -6.31
CA TYR A 148 -16.63 10.79 -5.23
C TYR A 148 -16.84 12.31 -5.10
N LYS A 149 -16.61 13.08 -6.18
CA LYS A 149 -16.85 14.54 -6.26
C LYS A 149 -16.12 15.35 -5.18
N MET A 150 -14.88 14.94 -4.88
CA MET A 150 -14.03 15.62 -3.89
C MET A 150 -12.94 16.48 -4.56
N ASP A 151 -13.31 17.26 -5.60
CA ASP A 151 -12.37 17.99 -6.45
C ASP A 151 -11.42 18.89 -5.68
N LYS A 152 -11.90 19.56 -4.63
CA LYS A 152 -11.08 20.43 -3.75
C LYS A 152 -9.87 19.71 -3.14
N TYR A 153 -9.97 18.40 -2.91
CA TYR A 153 -8.96 17.61 -2.20
C TYR A 153 -8.11 16.73 -3.12
N THR A 154 -8.49 16.64 -4.41
CA THR A 154 -7.85 15.74 -5.37
C THR A 154 -6.38 16.03 -5.61
N THR A 155 -5.94 17.27 -5.43
CA THR A 155 -4.55 17.66 -5.70
C THR A 155 -3.65 17.38 -4.51
N TRP A 156 -4.00 17.88 -3.33
CA TRP A 156 -3.10 17.84 -2.18
C TRP A 156 -3.20 16.56 -1.35
N ALA A 157 -4.40 15.96 -1.20
CA ALA A 157 -4.56 14.79 -0.36
C ALA A 157 -3.78 13.55 -0.86
N PRO A 158 -3.74 13.24 -2.17
CA PRO A 158 -2.88 12.19 -2.69
C PRO A 158 -1.38 12.45 -2.51
N ILE A 159 -0.95 13.73 -2.53
CA ILE A 159 0.44 14.11 -2.27
C ILE A 159 0.75 13.90 -0.78
N ALA A 160 -0.12 14.41 0.10
CA ALA A 160 0.04 14.24 1.54
C ALA A 160 0.07 12.75 1.94
N ASN A 161 -0.67 11.88 1.22
CA ASN A 161 -0.67 10.44 1.46
C ASN A 161 0.69 9.77 1.18
N ILE A 162 1.56 10.35 0.35
CA ILE A 162 2.91 9.82 0.12
C ILE A 162 3.73 9.90 1.41
N PHE A 163 3.56 10.98 2.16
CA PHE A 163 4.28 11.22 3.43
C PHE A 163 3.55 10.64 4.64
N CYS A 164 2.23 10.64 4.62
CA CYS A 164 1.37 10.17 5.70
C CYS A 164 0.22 9.31 5.16
N PRO A 165 0.37 7.97 5.12
CA PRO A 165 -0.64 7.05 4.59
C PRO A 165 -2.01 7.15 5.29
N SER A 166 -2.06 7.64 6.52
CA SER A 166 -3.31 7.84 7.28
C SER A 166 -4.24 8.90 6.65
N VAL A 167 -3.70 9.80 5.83
CA VAL A 167 -4.51 10.83 5.15
C VAL A 167 -5.59 10.20 4.30
N MET A 168 -5.25 9.22 3.45
CA MET A 168 -6.25 8.55 2.61
C MET A 168 -7.19 7.65 3.41
N VAL A 169 -6.78 7.16 4.58
CA VAL A 169 -7.69 6.46 5.48
C VAL A 169 -8.81 7.41 5.94
N VAL A 170 -8.45 8.60 6.41
CA VAL A 170 -9.44 9.62 6.82
C VAL A 170 -10.37 9.99 5.66
N PHE A 171 -9.80 10.26 4.47
CA PHE A 171 -10.62 10.57 3.29
C PHE A 171 -11.51 9.41 2.88
N SER A 172 -11.08 8.16 3.00
CA SER A 172 -11.91 7.00 2.67
C SER A 172 -13.15 6.91 3.59
N PHE A 173 -13.03 7.27 4.87
CA PHE A 173 -14.18 7.37 5.78
C PHE A 173 -15.13 8.54 5.42
N ILE A 174 -14.58 9.66 4.95
CA ILE A 174 -15.39 10.80 4.52
C ILE A 174 -16.18 10.46 3.25
N ILE A 175 -15.53 9.80 2.28
CA ILE A 175 -16.14 9.51 0.97
C ILE A 175 -17.06 8.28 0.96
N MET A 176 -16.94 7.36 1.93
CA MET A 176 -17.74 6.12 1.95
C MET A 176 -19.25 6.36 1.97
N ASN A 177 -19.69 7.54 2.43
CA ASN A 177 -21.09 7.93 2.47
C ASN A 177 -21.53 8.78 1.28
N ARG A 178 -20.60 9.18 0.40
CA ARG A 178 -20.90 9.98 -0.77
C ARG A 178 -21.32 9.09 -1.94
N GLU A 179 -22.11 9.68 -2.81
CA GLU A 179 -22.50 9.08 -4.08
C GLU A 179 -21.34 9.18 -5.10
N PRO A 180 -20.96 8.09 -5.75
CA PRO A 180 -19.98 8.13 -6.84
C PRO A 180 -20.55 8.86 -8.06
N GLU A 181 -19.70 9.31 -8.97
CA GLU A 181 -20.07 10.06 -10.17
C GLU A 181 -21.08 9.33 -11.07
N TYR A 182 -21.01 8.00 -11.08
CA TYR A 182 -21.89 7.11 -11.86
C TYR A 182 -23.19 6.68 -11.12
N GLY A 183 -23.46 7.22 -9.94
CA GLY A 183 -24.64 6.90 -9.12
C GLY A 183 -24.48 5.63 -8.26
N PHE A 184 -25.44 5.43 -7.34
CA PHE A 184 -25.49 4.20 -6.54
C PHE A 184 -25.94 3.01 -7.39
N GLY A 185 -25.23 1.86 -7.25
CA GLY A 185 -25.54 0.65 -8.00
C GLY A 185 -25.16 0.72 -9.50
N GLY A 186 -24.51 1.79 -9.95
CA GLY A 186 -24.13 1.98 -11.35
C GLY A 186 -22.89 1.20 -11.80
N PHE A 187 -22.36 0.34 -10.94
CA PHE A 187 -21.25 -0.55 -11.27
C PHE A 187 -21.80 -1.81 -11.93
N TYR A 188 -21.80 -1.81 -13.27
CA TYR A 188 -22.10 -3.05 -14.02
C TYR A 188 -20.80 -3.82 -14.21
N GLU A 189 -20.76 -5.06 -13.72
CA GLU A 189 -19.72 -6.01 -14.08
C GLU A 189 -19.95 -6.40 -15.55
N GLU A 190 -19.07 -5.90 -16.44
CA GLU A 190 -18.91 -6.48 -17.78
C GLU A 190 -18.10 -7.77 -17.70
#